data_f0194ccec3aaf49a2378d32d42421669
#
_entry.id   f0194ccec3aaf49a2378d32d42421669
#
_cell.length_a   1.000
_cell.length_b   1.000
_cell.length_c   1.000
_cell.angle_alpha   90.00
_cell.angle_beta   90.00
_cell.angle_gamma   90.00
#
_symmetry.space_group_name_H-M   'P 1'
#
loop_
_entity.id
_entity.type
_entity.pdbx_description
1 polymer ?
#
loop_
_entity_poly.entity_id
_entity_poly.type
_entity_poly.pdbx_seq_one_letter_code
_entity_poly.pdbx_strand_id
1 'polypeptide(L)'
;RDPALVRELYHLACEKIAGICPRAAELLEEAEADALAYLDFPYAHHRRLRTNNVQERANRELKRRSRVVQVFPSRKSLIRMLGAVFAEMDEDWASRRWFTEESMAQAVSPARSAAPEAAYDGTAEEHARRIIEVVVADNPIGRRAA
;
A
#
# COMPACT_ATOMS: atom_id res chain seq x y z
N ARG A 1 -10.09 11.48 -2.67
CA ARG A 1 -8.98 12.39 -2.32
C ARG A 1 -8.34 12.84 -3.63
N ASP A 2 -8.02 14.12 -3.72
CA ASP A 2 -7.36 14.69 -4.89
C ASP A 2 -5.95 14.07 -5.04
N PRO A 3 -5.60 13.49 -6.21
CA PRO A 3 -4.27 12.96 -6.46
C PRO A 3 -3.16 14.02 -6.33
N ALA A 4 -3.43 15.27 -6.69
CA ALA A 4 -2.47 16.36 -6.57
C ALA A 4 -2.12 16.63 -5.10
N LEU A 5 -3.14 16.69 -4.24
CA LEU A 5 -2.95 16.88 -2.80
C LEU A 5 -2.17 15.72 -2.16
N VAL A 6 -2.43 14.47 -2.59
CA VAL A 6 -1.69 13.32 -2.07
C VAL A 6 -0.20 13.42 -2.42
N ARG A 7 0.13 13.85 -3.65
CA ARG A 7 1.53 14.06 -4.06
C ARG A 7 2.17 15.21 -3.29
N GLU A 8 1.46 16.30 -3.09
CA GLU A 8 1.94 17.44 -2.29
C GLU A 8 2.29 17.00 -0.85
N LEU A 9 1.40 16.25 -0.20
CA LEU A 9 1.64 15.71 1.14
C LEU A 9 2.81 14.72 1.17
N TYR A 10 3.01 13.95 0.12
CA TYR A 10 4.15 13.05 0.01
C TYR A 10 5.46 13.84 -0.05
N HIS A 11 5.55 14.87 -0.90
CA HIS A 11 6.74 15.73 -0.99
C HIS A 11 7.00 16.47 0.32
N LEU A 12 5.96 16.98 0.97
CA LEU A 12 6.10 17.58 2.30
C LEU A 12 6.70 16.60 3.32
N ALA A 13 6.26 15.33 3.29
CA ALA A 13 6.83 14.30 4.15
C ALA A 13 8.31 14.04 3.83
N CYS A 14 8.68 13.96 2.55
CA CYS A 14 10.07 13.78 2.13
C CYS A 14 10.96 14.94 2.62
N GLU A 15 10.54 16.19 2.44
CA GLU A 15 11.27 17.37 2.92
C GLU A 15 11.49 17.34 4.45
N LYS A 16 10.45 17.01 5.21
CA LYS A 16 10.56 16.92 6.67
C LYS A 16 11.50 15.79 7.11
N ILE A 17 11.42 14.63 6.46
CA ILE A 17 12.26 13.47 6.75
C ILE A 17 13.71 13.74 6.33
N ALA A 18 13.97 14.49 5.25
CA ALA A 18 15.30 14.85 4.80
C ALA A 18 16.10 15.60 5.88
N GLY A 19 15.42 16.45 6.67
CA GLY A 19 16.03 17.15 7.80
C GLY A 19 16.46 16.25 8.96
N ILE A 20 15.95 15.01 9.02
CA ILE A 20 16.21 14.05 10.10
C ILE A 20 17.11 12.93 9.61
N CYS A 21 16.77 12.34 8.48
CA CYS A 21 17.45 11.20 7.88
C CYS A 21 17.46 11.32 6.34
N PRO A 22 18.48 11.93 5.74
CA PRO A 22 18.57 12.12 4.29
C PRO A 22 18.41 10.81 3.51
N ARG A 23 19.01 9.72 4.00
CA ARG A 23 18.91 8.41 3.34
C ARG A 23 17.49 7.88 3.27
N ALA A 24 16.66 8.14 4.28
CA ALA A 24 15.27 7.75 4.26
C ALA A 24 14.46 8.60 3.27
N ALA A 25 14.76 9.88 3.15
CA ALA A 25 14.15 10.76 2.15
C ALA A 25 14.47 10.30 0.72
N GLU A 26 15.74 10.01 0.43
CA GLU A 26 16.16 9.46 -0.88
C GLU A 26 15.37 8.19 -1.24
N LEU A 27 15.21 7.24 -0.30
CA LEU A 27 14.45 6.01 -0.54
C LEU A 27 12.95 6.28 -0.81
N LEU A 28 12.38 7.28 -0.15
CA LEU A 28 11.00 7.69 -0.42
C LEU A 28 10.87 8.34 -1.79
N GLU A 29 11.80 9.24 -2.15
CA GLU A 29 11.80 9.88 -3.47
C GLU A 29 11.94 8.85 -4.60
N GLU A 30 12.86 7.87 -4.46
CA GLU A 30 13.01 6.77 -5.41
C GLU A 30 11.74 5.92 -5.52
N ALA A 31 11.03 5.73 -4.42
CA ALA A 31 9.81 4.91 -4.37
C ALA A 31 8.54 5.66 -4.80
N GLU A 32 8.58 6.97 -5.05
CA GLU A 32 7.38 7.78 -5.32
C GLU A 32 6.54 7.22 -6.46
N ALA A 33 7.16 6.89 -7.58
CA ALA A 33 6.48 6.40 -8.76
C ALA A 33 5.68 5.12 -8.49
N ASP A 34 6.27 4.19 -7.74
CA ASP A 34 5.62 2.92 -7.39
C ASP A 34 4.60 3.10 -6.27
N ALA A 35 4.94 3.86 -5.24
CA ALA A 35 4.09 4.07 -4.08
C ALA A 35 2.78 4.81 -4.42
N LEU A 36 2.85 5.74 -5.38
CA LEU A 36 1.73 6.55 -5.80
C LEU A 36 1.08 6.10 -7.13
N ALA A 37 1.55 4.99 -7.73
CA ALA A 37 1.01 4.46 -8.98
C ALA A 37 -0.50 4.21 -8.93
N TYR A 38 -1.05 3.85 -7.76
CA TYR A 38 -2.49 3.62 -7.59
C TYR A 38 -3.34 4.87 -7.87
N LEU A 39 -2.77 6.08 -7.77
CA LEU A 39 -3.47 7.34 -8.04
C LEU A 39 -3.82 7.50 -9.53
N ASP A 40 -3.14 6.77 -10.41
CA ASP A 40 -3.39 6.77 -11.84
C ASP A 40 -4.59 5.91 -12.24
N PHE A 41 -5.16 5.16 -11.31
CA PHE A 41 -6.34 4.34 -11.53
C PHE A 41 -7.62 5.05 -11.10
N PRO A 42 -8.81 4.59 -11.56
CA PRO A 42 -10.09 5.11 -11.10
C PRO A 42 -10.23 5.04 -9.58
N TYR A 43 -10.84 6.03 -8.98
CA TYR A 43 -10.99 6.15 -7.52
C TYR A 43 -11.57 4.89 -6.86
N ALA A 44 -12.52 4.22 -7.53
CA ALA A 44 -13.11 2.97 -7.05
C ALA A 44 -12.07 1.85 -6.81
N HIS A 45 -10.94 1.90 -7.50
CA HIS A 45 -9.86 0.92 -7.39
C HIS A 45 -8.84 1.27 -6.30
N HIS A 46 -8.69 2.54 -5.92
CA HIS A 46 -7.64 3.01 -4.99
C HIS A 46 -7.58 2.21 -3.69
N ARG A 47 -8.76 1.90 -3.09
CA ARG A 47 -8.82 1.15 -1.83
C ARG A 47 -8.17 -0.23 -1.92
N ARG A 48 -8.25 -0.87 -3.09
CA ARG A 48 -7.73 -2.22 -3.31
C ARG A 48 -6.26 -2.19 -3.75
N LEU A 49 -5.89 -1.22 -4.56
CA LEU A 49 -4.53 -1.10 -5.11
C LEU A 49 -3.52 -0.58 -4.08
N ARG A 50 -3.93 0.32 -3.18
CA ARG A 50 -3.05 0.89 -2.15
C ARG A 50 -2.80 0.00 -0.94
N THR A 51 -3.36 -1.20 -0.90
CA THR A 51 -3.25 -2.11 0.25
C THR A 51 -2.66 -3.43 -0.19
N ASN A 52 -1.84 -4.02 0.67
CA ASN A 52 -1.27 -5.34 0.50
C ASN A 52 -2.05 -6.44 1.26
N ASN A 53 -3.32 -6.17 1.58
CA ASN A 53 -4.17 -7.08 2.37
C ASN A 53 -4.22 -8.52 1.81
N VAL A 54 -4.13 -8.67 0.48
CA VAL A 54 -4.07 -9.98 -0.18
C VAL A 54 -2.82 -10.72 0.24
N GLN A 55 -1.67 -10.06 0.16
CA GLN A 55 -0.38 -10.64 0.53
C GLN A 55 -0.29 -10.91 2.04
N GLU A 56 -0.84 -10.01 2.86
CA GLU A 56 -0.92 -10.22 4.31
C GLU A 56 -1.77 -11.45 4.67
N ARG A 57 -2.91 -11.63 3.99
CA ARG A 57 -3.76 -12.80 4.14
C ARG A 57 -3.03 -14.06 3.72
N ALA A 58 -2.36 -14.03 2.57
CA ALA A 58 -1.55 -15.15 2.08
C ALA A 58 -0.44 -15.52 3.08
N ASN A 59 0.32 -14.54 3.55
CA ASN A 59 1.36 -14.75 4.55
C ASN A 59 0.82 -15.30 5.87
N ARG A 60 -0.35 -14.86 6.31
CA ARG A 60 -1.01 -15.37 7.52
C ARG A 60 -1.39 -16.83 7.36
N GLU A 61 -1.96 -17.21 6.23
CA GLU A 61 -2.35 -18.58 5.92
C GLU A 61 -1.12 -19.50 5.81
N LEU A 62 -0.08 -19.06 5.13
CA LEU A 62 1.19 -19.79 5.08
C LEU A 62 1.79 -20.03 6.47
N LYS A 63 1.83 -18.99 7.30
CA LYS A 63 2.30 -19.09 8.69
C LYS A 63 1.44 -20.05 9.52
N ARG A 64 0.12 -20.02 9.33
CA ARG A 64 -0.80 -20.91 10.04
C ARG A 64 -0.52 -22.37 9.70
N ARG A 65 -0.37 -22.70 8.42
CA ARG A 65 -0.12 -24.09 7.99
C ARG A 65 1.31 -24.56 8.29
N SER A 66 2.30 -23.69 8.13
CA SER A 66 3.69 -24.05 8.45
C SER A 66 3.91 -24.34 9.93
N ARG A 67 3.19 -23.67 10.83
CA ARG A 67 3.26 -23.96 12.28
C ARG A 67 2.80 -25.37 12.65
N VAL A 68 1.84 -25.92 11.92
CA VAL A 68 1.35 -27.29 12.16
C VAL A 68 2.40 -28.32 11.74
N VAL A 69 3.13 -28.08 10.67
CA VAL A 69 4.16 -28.99 10.14
C VAL A 69 5.46 -28.91 10.96
N GLN A 70 5.75 -27.77 11.57
CA GLN A 70 6.94 -27.45 12.36
C GLN A 70 8.27 -27.60 11.61
N VAL A 71 8.61 -28.79 11.12
CA VAL A 71 9.87 -29.08 10.41
C VAL A 71 9.56 -29.72 9.06
N PHE A 72 10.12 -29.16 7.99
CA PHE A 72 9.98 -29.72 6.65
C PHE A 72 11.16 -30.67 6.35
N PRO A 73 10.90 -31.89 5.86
CA PRO A 73 11.95 -32.85 5.54
C PRO A 73 12.89 -32.37 4.43
N SER A 74 12.42 -31.48 3.55
CA SER A 74 13.22 -30.94 2.46
C SER A 74 12.63 -29.62 1.95
N ARG A 75 13.46 -28.83 1.24
CA ARG A 75 13.02 -27.63 0.50
C ARG A 75 11.90 -27.94 -0.49
N LYS A 76 11.95 -29.11 -1.15
CA LYS A 76 10.90 -29.53 -2.10
C LYS A 76 9.56 -29.73 -1.41
N SER A 77 9.55 -30.30 -0.20
CA SER A 77 8.35 -30.46 0.61
C SER A 77 7.74 -29.11 1.01
N LEU A 78 8.57 -28.17 1.41
CA LEU A 78 8.13 -26.81 1.71
C LEU A 78 7.49 -26.14 0.46
N ILE A 79 8.17 -26.19 -0.69
CA ILE A 79 7.66 -25.59 -1.93
C ILE A 79 6.33 -26.22 -2.36
N ARG A 80 6.17 -27.52 -2.22
CA ARG A 80 4.90 -28.20 -2.51
C ARG A 80 3.76 -27.71 -1.61
N MET A 81 4.02 -27.59 -0.31
CA MET A 81 3.01 -27.05 0.60
C MET A 81 2.63 -25.61 0.25
N LEU A 82 3.64 -24.76 -0.03
CA LEU A 82 3.39 -23.37 -0.43
C LEU A 82 2.55 -23.31 -1.72
N GLY A 83 2.91 -24.13 -2.72
CA GLY A 83 2.17 -24.21 -3.99
C GLY A 83 0.73 -24.67 -3.79
N ALA A 84 0.49 -25.68 -2.96
CA ALA A 84 -0.86 -26.15 -2.65
C ALA A 84 -1.70 -25.08 -1.94
N VAL A 85 -1.13 -24.34 -0.99
CA VAL A 85 -1.82 -23.26 -0.31
C VAL A 85 -2.19 -22.14 -1.27
N PHE A 86 -1.27 -21.75 -2.15
CA PHE A 86 -1.56 -20.71 -3.14
C PHE A 86 -2.57 -21.15 -4.19
N ALA A 87 -2.54 -22.41 -4.65
CA ALA A 87 -3.52 -22.94 -5.57
C ALA A 87 -4.94 -22.91 -4.95
N GLU A 88 -5.08 -23.36 -3.69
CA GLU A 88 -6.35 -23.29 -2.96
C GLU A 88 -6.85 -21.85 -2.79
N MET A 89 -5.93 -20.91 -2.50
CA MET A 89 -6.28 -19.50 -2.39
C MET A 89 -6.68 -18.89 -3.73
N ASP A 90 -6.04 -19.29 -4.82
CA ASP A 90 -6.33 -18.81 -6.16
C ASP A 90 -7.72 -19.26 -6.62
N GLU A 91 -8.11 -20.51 -6.35
CA GLU A 91 -9.46 -21.03 -6.59
C GLU A 91 -10.53 -20.22 -5.80
N ASP A 92 -10.28 -19.92 -4.52
CA ASP A 92 -11.16 -19.09 -3.69
C ASP A 92 -11.26 -17.66 -4.24
N TRP A 93 -10.16 -17.12 -4.76
CA TRP A 93 -10.13 -15.77 -5.32
C TRP A 93 -10.75 -15.70 -6.72
N ALA A 94 -10.58 -16.69 -7.55
CA ALA A 94 -11.21 -16.77 -8.87
C ALA A 94 -12.74 -16.69 -8.79
N SER A 95 -13.32 -17.19 -7.68
CA SER A 95 -14.77 -17.10 -7.42
C SER A 95 -15.21 -15.71 -6.95
N ARG A 96 -14.29 -14.85 -6.52
CA ARG A 96 -14.56 -13.51 -5.96
C ARG A 96 -14.19 -12.43 -6.97
N ARG A 97 -15.18 -11.73 -7.52
CA ARG A 97 -14.94 -10.57 -8.39
C ARG A 97 -14.38 -9.41 -7.57
N TRP A 98 -13.10 -9.11 -7.75
CA TRP A 98 -12.43 -7.98 -7.10
C TRP A 98 -12.75 -6.67 -7.80
N PHE A 99 -12.92 -6.71 -9.12
CA PHE A 99 -13.32 -5.62 -9.97
C PHE A 99 -14.52 -6.04 -10.80
N THR A 100 -15.50 -5.15 -10.97
CA THR A 100 -16.62 -5.37 -11.87
C THR A 100 -16.21 -5.03 -13.31
N GLU A 101 -16.92 -5.57 -14.30
CA GLU A 101 -16.68 -5.26 -15.72
C GLU A 101 -16.82 -3.76 -15.98
N GLU A 102 -17.79 -3.10 -15.34
CA GLU A 102 -18.01 -1.65 -15.43
C GLU A 102 -16.81 -0.87 -14.86
N SER A 103 -16.28 -1.28 -13.69
CA SER A 103 -15.12 -0.62 -13.09
C SER A 103 -13.83 -0.83 -13.90
N MET A 104 -13.71 -1.98 -14.56
CA MET A 104 -12.60 -2.25 -15.48
C MET A 104 -12.72 -1.43 -16.77
N ALA A 105 -13.92 -1.28 -17.32
CA ALA A 105 -14.15 -0.40 -18.46
C ALA A 105 -13.75 1.05 -18.15
N GLN A 106 -14.02 1.53 -16.93
CA GLN A 106 -13.56 2.85 -16.47
C GLN A 106 -12.03 2.97 -16.41
N ALA A 107 -11.33 1.89 -16.03
CA ALA A 107 -9.87 1.90 -15.98
C ALA A 107 -9.22 2.03 -17.37
N VAL A 108 -9.88 1.51 -18.41
CA VAL A 108 -9.42 1.56 -19.82
C VAL A 108 -9.94 2.82 -20.52
N SER A 109 -10.97 3.48 -19.99
CA SER A 109 -11.55 4.70 -20.57
C SER A 109 -10.61 5.89 -20.43
N PRO A 110 -10.42 6.71 -21.48
CA PRO A 110 -9.66 7.96 -21.39
C PRO A 110 -10.30 8.99 -20.46
N ALA A 111 -11.62 8.90 -20.22
CA ALA A 111 -12.31 9.70 -19.21
C ALA A 111 -12.19 9.02 -17.85
N ARG A 112 -11.10 9.28 -17.13
CA ARG A 112 -10.94 8.81 -15.75
C ARG A 112 -12.09 9.36 -14.90
N SER A 113 -12.77 8.47 -14.18
CA SER A 113 -13.78 8.86 -13.21
C SER A 113 -13.14 9.77 -12.17
N ALA A 114 -13.53 11.02 -12.15
CA ALA A 114 -13.16 11.93 -11.07
C ALA A 114 -13.58 11.31 -9.73
N ALA A 115 -12.80 11.56 -8.70
CA ALA A 115 -13.23 11.22 -7.35
C ALA A 115 -14.63 11.79 -7.12
N PRO A 116 -15.57 11.05 -6.52
CA PRO A 116 -16.84 11.63 -6.16
C PRO A 116 -16.55 12.90 -5.36
N GLU A 117 -17.21 13.97 -5.74
CA GLU A 117 -17.15 15.29 -5.10
C GLU A 117 -17.76 15.16 -3.69
N ALA A 118 -17.12 14.37 -2.85
CA ALA A 118 -17.37 14.43 -1.41
C ALA A 118 -16.87 15.80 -0.98
N ALA A 119 -17.75 16.60 -0.38
CA ALA A 119 -17.40 17.89 0.15
C ALA A 119 -16.06 17.78 0.91
N TYR A 120 -15.01 18.28 0.29
CA TYR A 120 -13.68 18.31 0.87
C TYR A 120 -13.73 19.34 2.00
N ASP A 121 -13.73 18.85 3.22
CA ASP A 121 -13.82 19.68 4.43
C ASP A 121 -12.46 20.15 4.95
N GLY A 122 -11.37 19.81 4.27
CA GLY A 122 -9.99 20.14 4.68
C GLY A 122 -9.48 19.37 5.89
N THR A 123 -10.34 18.73 6.66
CA THR A 123 -9.96 18.10 7.94
C THR A 123 -8.97 16.95 7.74
N ALA A 124 -9.08 16.22 6.65
CA ALA A 124 -8.17 15.12 6.32
C ALA A 124 -6.76 15.60 5.96
N GLU A 125 -6.65 16.78 5.33
CA GLU A 125 -5.38 17.41 5.01
C GLU A 125 -4.72 17.94 6.29
N GLU A 126 -5.45 18.70 7.09
CA GLU A 126 -4.96 19.21 8.37
C GLU A 126 -4.49 18.07 9.28
N HIS A 127 -5.26 16.98 9.30
CA HIS A 127 -4.88 15.79 10.05
C HIS A 127 -3.60 15.14 9.52
N ALA A 128 -3.45 15.02 8.20
CA ALA A 128 -2.24 14.47 7.58
C ALA A 128 -1.02 15.35 7.85
N ARG A 129 -1.14 16.68 7.69
CA ARG A 129 -0.07 17.64 8.01
C ARG A 129 0.33 17.54 9.48
N ARG A 130 -0.63 17.48 10.38
CA ARG A 130 -0.38 17.32 11.82
C ARG A 130 0.31 16.00 12.17
N ILE A 131 -0.08 14.88 11.53
CA ILE A 131 0.60 13.59 11.71
C ILE A 131 2.06 13.70 11.26
N ILE A 132 2.33 14.27 10.09
CA ILE A 132 3.68 14.46 9.57
C ILE A 132 4.53 15.27 10.57
N GLU A 133 4.00 16.37 11.08
CA GLU A 133 4.70 17.20 12.06
C GLU A 133 5.00 16.47 13.37
N VAL A 134 4.01 15.72 13.91
CA VAL A 134 4.19 14.96 15.17
C VAL A 134 5.21 13.84 14.98
N VAL A 135 5.12 13.06 13.89
CA VAL A 135 6.06 11.97 13.61
C VAL A 135 7.49 12.49 13.46
N VAL A 136 7.66 13.66 12.83
CA VAL A 136 8.97 14.30 12.65
C VAL A 136 9.47 14.87 13.98
N ALA A 137 8.63 15.51 14.80
CA ALA A 137 9.01 16.11 16.07
C ALA A 137 9.41 15.07 17.13
N ASP A 138 8.73 13.93 17.17
CA ASP A 138 8.95 12.88 18.16
C ASP A 138 10.03 11.86 17.75
N ASN A 139 10.69 12.04 16.61
CA ASN A 139 11.65 11.07 16.12
C ASN A 139 12.98 11.14 16.89
N PRO A 140 13.33 10.11 17.70
CA PRO A 140 14.56 10.11 18.51
C PRO A 140 15.85 9.91 17.69
N ILE A 141 15.75 9.56 16.41
CA ILE A 141 16.91 9.24 15.55
C ILE A 141 17.75 10.49 15.29
N GLY A 142 17.12 11.65 15.10
CA GLY A 142 17.84 12.92 14.92
C GLY A 142 18.59 13.43 16.15
N ARG A 143 18.26 12.95 17.36
CA ARG A 143 18.91 13.36 18.60
C ARG A 143 20.17 12.57 18.98
N ARG A 144 20.47 11.48 18.28
CA ARG A 144 21.67 10.66 18.53
C ARG A 144 22.87 10.99 17.64
N ALA A 145 22.75 11.92 16.72
CA ALA A 145 23.78 12.31 15.76
C ALA A 145 24.40 13.70 16.07
N ALA A 146 24.17 14.25 17.25
CA ALA A 146 24.80 15.50 17.72
C ALA A 146 25.78 15.23 18.87
#